data_fec4780ba6cf93e07e95c9dfcc534e36
#
_entry.id   fec4780ba6cf93e07e95c9dfcc534e36
#
_cell.length_a   1.000
_cell.length_b   1.000
_cell.length_c   1.000
_cell.angle_alpha   90.00
_cell.angle_beta   90.00
_cell.angle_gamma   90.00
#
_symmetry.space_group_name_H-M   'P 1'
#
loop_
_entity.id
_entity.type
_entity.pdbx_description
1 polymer ?
#
loop_
_entity_poly.entity_id
_entity_poly.type
_entity_poly.pdbx_seq_one_letter_code
_entity_poly.pdbx_strand_id
1 'polypeptide(L)'
;MKRLGLIGLMLALVGAPAAMAQTNCTPKLGHPPLARKGMLIAAINPTVAPIQYIDDDGNIIGLDVDLGNAIAERMCLKMDFQSTQFATMIPALKEGRIDMINSFMFYTPERASQVLMVPYGASSMAIVVPKKNTDPISGPEYFSGKPFGVELGTVDLKDAQAASEALQKAGKPPIDIHTFDTYATVLQALSAGQVDGAFIGTEQAFYYRKKGQDFFRIALTGYDPHAEALAFKDPALADAVVAVMNEMHADGAFDKIFKPYGHCVLPGPYKVTTGPIPTPDCPPQTQ
;
A
#
# COMPACT_ATOMS: atom_id res chain seq x y z
N MET A 1 9.19 -0.04 84.29
CA MET A 1 8.99 -0.77 83.07
C MET A 1 8.38 0.20 82.06
N LYS A 2 9.23 0.76 81.16
CA LYS A 2 8.85 1.81 80.20
C LYS A 2 8.58 1.15 78.86
N ARG A 3 7.36 1.32 78.33
CA ARG A 3 7.01 0.91 76.98
C ARG A 3 7.33 2.06 75.99
N LEU A 4 8.27 1.82 75.09
CA LEU A 4 8.51 2.70 73.93
C LEU A 4 7.50 2.37 72.82
N GLY A 5 6.72 3.36 72.40
CA GLY A 5 5.88 3.25 71.21
C GLY A 5 6.67 3.66 69.94
N LEU A 6 6.76 2.79 68.98
CA LEU A 6 7.28 3.08 67.65
C LEU A 6 6.17 3.74 66.82
N ILE A 7 6.40 5.01 66.43
CA ILE A 7 5.55 5.73 65.49
C ILE A 7 6.11 5.43 64.08
N GLY A 8 5.36 4.62 63.33
CA GLY A 8 5.67 4.34 61.90
C GLY A 8 5.25 5.52 61.04
N LEU A 9 6.23 6.14 60.39
CA LEU A 9 6.03 7.20 59.41
C LEU A 9 5.67 6.58 58.07
N MET A 10 4.39 6.62 57.66
CA MET A 10 3.96 6.26 56.33
C MET A 10 4.32 7.37 55.34
N LEU A 11 5.29 7.15 54.47
CA LEU A 11 5.57 8.00 53.30
C LEU A 11 4.53 7.68 52.21
N ALA A 12 3.59 8.60 52.00
CA ALA A 12 2.70 8.57 50.86
C ALA A 12 3.47 9.03 49.61
N LEU A 13 3.78 8.06 48.70
CA LEU A 13 4.24 8.39 47.36
C LEU A 13 3.06 8.98 46.58
N VAL A 14 3.05 10.28 46.42
CA VAL A 14 2.16 10.97 45.46
C VAL A 14 2.74 10.76 44.07
N GLY A 15 2.18 9.79 43.33
CA GLY A 15 2.46 9.61 41.93
C GLY A 15 1.99 10.84 41.14
N ALA A 16 2.93 11.63 40.62
CA ALA A 16 2.61 12.71 39.70
C ALA A 16 1.98 12.09 38.43
N PRO A 17 0.84 12.61 37.95
CA PRO A 17 0.32 12.17 36.66
C PRO A 17 1.34 12.56 35.58
N ALA A 18 1.76 11.57 34.75
CA ALA A 18 2.54 11.85 33.58
C ALA A 18 1.71 12.77 32.66
N ALA A 19 2.10 14.04 32.62
CA ALA A 19 1.55 15.02 31.69
C ALA A 19 1.89 14.48 30.29
N MET A 20 0.89 13.95 29.58
CA MET A 20 1.00 13.72 28.15
C MET A 20 1.33 15.08 27.53
N ALA A 21 2.54 15.21 27.00
CA ALA A 21 2.93 16.36 26.21
C ALA A 21 1.94 16.47 25.05
N GLN A 22 0.96 17.35 25.18
CA GLN A 22 0.20 17.83 24.03
C GLN A 22 1.23 18.55 23.16
N THR A 23 1.66 17.89 22.08
CA THR A 23 2.35 18.57 21.00
C THR A 23 1.40 19.67 20.54
N ASN A 24 1.78 20.93 20.76
CA ASN A 24 1.05 22.11 20.29
C ASN A 24 1.17 22.15 18.75
N CYS A 25 0.49 21.21 18.10
CA CYS A 25 0.39 21.18 16.65
C CYS A 25 -0.67 22.20 16.26
N THR A 26 -0.27 23.25 15.56
CA THR A 26 -1.20 24.23 14.98
C THR A 26 -1.54 23.75 13.58
N PRO A 27 -2.81 23.37 13.31
CA PRO A 27 -3.21 23.01 11.96
C PRO A 27 -2.91 24.14 10.98
N LYS A 28 -2.07 23.89 9.99
CA LYS A 28 -1.72 24.89 8.98
C LYS A 28 -2.87 25.17 7.99
N LEU A 29 -3.83 24.26 7.93
CA LEU A 29 -4.98 24.29 7.02
C LEU A 29 -6.25 24.17 7.84
N GLY A 30 -7.31 24.90 7.45
CA GLY A 30 -8.65 24.71 8.00
C GLY A 30 -9.02 23.22 7.92
N HIS A 31 -9.69 22.70 8.91
CA HIS A 31 -10.02 21.28 8.97
C HIS A 31 -10.94 20.92 7.78
N PRO A 32 -10.46 20.08 6.83
CA PRO A 32 -11.34 19.53 5.82
C PRO A 32 -12.41 18.65 6.48
N PRO A 33 -13.54 18.43 5.81
CA PRO A 33 -14.55 17.52 6.29
C PRO A 33 -13.96 16.09 6.35
N LEU A 34 -13.91 15.54 7.58
CA LEU A 34 -13.42 14.20 7.84
C LEU A 34 -14.58 13.31 8.30
N ALA A 35 -14.54 12.02 7.96
CA ALA A 35 -15.50 11.04 8.43
C ALA A 35 -15.55 10.97 9.97
N ARG A 36 -14.42 11.23 10.62
CA ARG A 36 -14.32 11.36 12.09
C ARG A 36 -13.44 12.55 12.48
N LYS A 37 -13.97 13.45 13.30
CA LYS A 37 -13.24 14.64 13.75
C LYS A 37 -11.89 14.27 14.39
N GLY A 38 -10.81 14.91 13.92
CA GLY A 38 -9.45 14.75 14.44
C GLY A 38 -8.73 13.48 14.00
N MET A 39 -9.34 12.67 13.13
CA MET A 39 -8.75 11.45 12.59
C MET A 39 -8.79 11.47 11.07
N LEU A 40 -7.73 10.99 10.44
CA LEU A 40 -7.66 10.74 9.01
C LEU A 40 -7.83 9.22 8.81
N ILE A 41 -8.96 8.81 8.26
CA ILE A 41 -9.29 7.40 8.07
C ILE A 41 -8.83 6.96 6.69
N ALA A 42 -7.88 6.02 6.65
CA ALA A 42 -7.34 5.47 5.41
C ALA A 42 -7.71 4.00 5.22
N ALA A 43 -8.24 3.64 4.05
CA ALA A 43 -8.32 2.24 3.66
C ALA A 43 -6.93 1.73 3.28
N ILE A 44 -6.59 0.53 3.73
CA ILE A 44 -5.35 -0.16 3.45
C ILE A 44 -5.60 -1.67 3.32
N ASN A 45 -4.96 -2.34 2.34
CA ASN A 45 -4.93 -3.80 2.25
C ASN A 45 -3.55 -4.30 2.73
N PRO A 46 -3.40 -4.71 4.01
CA PRO A 46 -2.08 -4.97 4.58
C PRO A 46 -1.55 -6.36 4.22
N THR A 47 -1.43 -6.65 2.92
CA THR A 47 -0.96 -7.95 2.38
C THR A 47 0.19 -7.82 1.37
N VAL A 48 0.78 -6.62 1.24
CA VAL A 48 1.84 -6.29 0.27
C VAL A 48 3.11 -5.87 1.01
N ALA A 49 3.81 -6.82 1.65
CA ALA A 49 5.10 -6.52 2.29
C ALA A 49 6.18 -6.19 1.25
N PRO A 50 7.06 -5.20 1.50
CA PRO A 50 7.18 -4.37 2.70
C PRO A 50 6.38 -3.05 2.62
N ILE A 51 5.54 -2.86 1.60
CA ILE A 51 4.82 -1.60 1.38
C ILE A 51 3.73 -1.41 2.45
N GLN A 52 2.96 -2.47 2.73
CA GLN A 52 1.95 -2.49 3.77
C GLN A 52 1.64 -3.95 4.17
N TYR A 53 1.82 -4.28 5.43
CA TYR A 53 1.59 -5.64 5.91
C TYR A 53 1.36 -5.67 7.42
N ILE A 54 0.92 -6.82 7.92
CA ILE A 54 0.76 -7.07 9.35
C ILE A 54 2.03 -7.75 9.87
N ASP A 55 2.65 -7.19 10.91
CA ASP A 55 3.80 -7.77 11.58
C ASP A 55 3.42 -8.93 12.53
N ASP A 56 4.42 -9.54 13.16
CA ASP A 56 4.21 -10.66 14.08
C ASP A 56 3.43 -10.26 15.36
N ASP A 57 3.40 -8.96 15.69
CA ASP A 57 2.67 -8.40 16.84
C ASP A 57 1.23 -7.98 16.46
N GLY A 58 0.85 -8.13 15.21
CA GLY A 58 -0.48 -7.79 14.68
C GLY A 58 -0.65 -6.31 14.28
N ASN A 59 0.43 -5.54 14.20
CA ASN A 59 0.37 -4.14 13.76
C ASN A 59 0.44 -4.04 12.24
N ILE A 60 -0.28 -3.07 11.68
CA ILE A 60 -0.13 -2.70 10.27
C ILE A 60 1.09 -1.80 10.17
N ILE A 61 2.08 -2.20 9.36
CA ILE A 61 3.34 -1.50 9.16
C ILE A 61 3.75 -1.47 7.67
N GLY A 62 4.74 -0.65 7.32
CA GLY A 62 5.31 -0.57 5.98
C GLY A 62 5.34 0.86 5.44
N LEU A 63 5.80 1.00 4.19
CA LEU A 63 5.99 2.30 3.53
C LEU A 63 4.73 3.18 3.55
N ASP A 64 3.58 2.61 3.16
CA ASP A 64 2.32 3.35 3.11
C ASP A 64 1.86 3.78 4.49
N VAL A 65 2.15 2.97 5.53
CA VAL A 65 1.85 3.33 6.92
C VAL A 65 2.73 4.49 7.39
N ASP A 66 4.02 4.45 7.08
CA ASP A 66 4.96 5.53 7.42
C ASP A 66 4.58 6.84 6.70
N LEU A 67 4.22 6.75 5.41
CA LEU A 67 3.76 7.91 4.63
C LEU A 67 2.46 8.49 5.21
N GLY A 68 1.47 7.66 5.46
CA GLY A 68 0.18 8.10 6.00
C GLY A 68 0.31 8.74 7.38
N ASN A 69 1.09 8.14 8.27
CA ASN A 69 1.36 8.70 9.60
C ASN A 69 2.05 10.07 9.52
N ALA A 70 3.06 10.21 8.65
CA ALA A 70 3.76 11.47 8.47
C ALA A 70 2.85 12.57 7.91
N ILE A 71 1.94 12.23 6.99
CA ILE A 71 0.93 13.16 6.47
C ILE A 71 -0.02 13.58 7.61
N ALA A 72 -0.58 12.63 8.35
CA ALA A 72 -1.53 12.93 9.44
C ALA A 72 -0.89 13.78 10.53
N GLU A 73 0.34 13.48 10.93
CA GLU A 73 1.09 14.26 11.92
C GLU A 73 1.23 15.72 11.51
N ARG A 74 1.62 15.99 10.25
CA ARG A 74 1.75 17.37 9.73
C ARG A 74 0.42 18.10 9.60
N MET A 75 -0.67 17.36 9.45
CA MET A 75 -2.04 17.90 9.45
C MET A 75 -2.61 18.06 10.86
N CYS A 76 -1.89 17.69 11.93
CA CYS A 76 -2.38 17.65 13.30
C CYS A 76 -3.58 16.69 13.51
N LEU A 77 -3.57 15.60 12.76
CA LEU A 77 -4.57 14.53 12.81
C LEU A 77 -3.93 13.24 13.34
N LYS A 78 -4.78 12.32 13.80
CA LYS A 78 -4.38 10.93 14.04
C LYS A 78 -4.72 10.08 12.82
N MET A 79 -3.80 9.22 12.40
CA MET A 79 -4.08 8.24 11.36
C MET A 79 -4.87 7.06 11.95
N ASP A 80 -5.89 6.60 11.21
CA ASP A 80 -6.65 5.38 11.48
C ASP A 80 -6.67 4.53 10.21
N PHE A 81 -5.84 3.48 10.18
CA PHE A 81 -5.79 2.55 9.04
C PHE A 81 -6.85 1.48 9.21
N GLN A 82 -7.76 1.39 8.24
CA GLN A 82 -8.81 0.38 8.19
C GLN A 82 -8.46 -0.69 7.17
N SER A 83 -8.23 -1.93 7.64
CA SER A 83 -8.02 -3.08 6.77
C SER A 83 -9.26 -3.28 5.87
N THR A 84 -9.06 -3.21 4.57
CA THR A 84 -10.13 -3.18 3.56
C THR A 84 -9.72 -4.02 2.36
N GLN A 85 -10.65 -4.82 1.82
CA GLN A 85 -10.43 -5.52 0.56
C GLN A 85 -10.25 -4.51 -0.57
N PHE A 86 -9.24 -4.71 -1.42
CA PHE A 86 -8.82 -3.75 -2.43
C PHE A 86 -9.97 -3.34 -3.38
N ALA A 87 -10.74 -4.31 -3.89
CA ALA A 87 -11.85 -4.07 -4.79
C ALA A 87 -12.98 -3.18 -4.19
N THR A 88 -13.06 -3.07 -2.86
CA THR A 88 -14.11 -2.30 -2.17
C THR A 88 -13.69 -0.90 -1.74
N MET A 89 -12.42 -0.52 -1.93
CA MET A 89 -11.89 0.76 -1.43
C MET A 89 -12.51 1.98 -2.12
N ILE A 90 -12.57 1.99 -3.46
CA ILE A 90 -13.18 3.12 -4.21
C ILE A 90 -14.66 3.27 -3.86
N PRO A 91 -15.48 2.22 -3.83
CA PRO A 91 -16.84 2.30 -3.28
C PRO A 91 -16.92 2.91 -1.87
N ALA A 92 -16.09 2.42 -0.93
CA ALA A 92 -16.06 2.92 0.45
C ALA A 92 -15.69 4.41 0.53
N LEU A 93 -14.73 4.86 -0.28
CA LEU A 93 -14.33 6.25 -0.39
C LEU A 93 -15.46 7.12 -0.93
N LYS A 94 -16.15 6.68 -2.00
CA LYS A 94 -17.27 7.40 -2.60
C LYS A 94 -18.45 7.53 -1.64
N GLU A 95 -18.69 6.55 -0.80
CA GLU A 95 -19.71 6.56 0.25
C GLU A 95 -19.33 7.42 1.47
N GLY A 96 -18.04 7.84 1.58
CA GLY A 96 -17.54 8.64 2.69
C GLY A 96 -17.34 7.85 3.99
N ARG A 97 -17.18 6.53 3.89
CA ARG A 97 -16.84 5.67 5.04
C ARG A 97 -15.38 5.81 5.46
N ILE A 98 -14.55 6.24 4.54
CA ILE A 98 -13.11 6.54 4.70
C ILE A 98 -12.82 7.89 4.07
N ASP A 99 -11.73 8.53 4.49
CA ASP A 99 -11.29 9.83 4.00
C ASP A 99 -10.35 9.71 2.80
N MET A 100 -9.52 8.66 2.79
CA MET A 100 -8.55 8.42 1.73
C MET A 100 -8.29 6.93 1.51
N ILE A 101 -7.70 6.61 0.36
CA ILE A 101 -7.06 5.31 0.09
C ILE A 101 -5.56 5.53 0.09
N ASN A 102 -4.85 4.73 0.91
CA ASN A 102 -3.40 4.64 0.98
C ASN A 102 -3.04 3.16 1.01
N SER A 103 -2.91 2.54 -0.17
CA SER A 103 -2.90 1.08 -0.30
C SER A 103 -2.31 0.59 -1.60
N PHE A 104 -1.08 0.99 -1.93
CA PHE A 104 -0.39 0.51 -3.14
C PHE A 104 -1.30 0.58 -4.39
N MET A 105 -2.12 1.65 -4.46
CA MET A 105 -3.10 1.80 -5.53
C MET A 105 -2.48 2.44 -6.75
N PHE A 106 -2.37 1.70 -7.84
CA PHE A 106 -1.89 2.24 -9.10
C PHE A 106 -2.86 3.27 -9.69
N TYR A 107 -2.29 4.38 -10.17
CA TYR A 107 -2.99 5.39 -10.92
C TYR A 107 -3.47 4.83 -12.27
N THR A 108 -4.74 5.02 -12.57
CA THR A 108 -5.27 4.83 -13.93
C THR A 108 -6.23 5.96 -14.28
N PRO A 109 -6.37 6.35 -15.57
CA PRO A 109 -7.35 7.34 -15.97
C PRO A 109 -8.78 6.97 -15.59
N GLU A 110 -9.10 5.66 -15.61
CA GLU A 110 -10.41 5.14 -15.21
C GLU A 110 -10.68 5.39 -13.72
N ARG A 111 -9.70 5.12 -12.83
CA ARG A 111 -9.83 5.41 -11.40
C ARG A 111 -9.89 6.91 -11.15
N ALA A 112 -9.05 7.69 -11.83
CA ALA A 112 -9.02 9.16 -11.73
C ALA A 112 -10.30 9.84 -12.25
N SER A 113 -11.11 9.15 -13.06
CA SER A 113 -12.46 9.62 -13.43
C SER A 113 -13.50 9.42 -12.33
N GLN A 114 -13.21 8.62 -11.31
CA GLN A 114 -14.13 8.27 -10.23
C GLN A 114 -13.80 8.96 -8.90
N VAL A 115 -12.50 9.17 -8.63
CA VAL A 115 -11.95 9.74 -7.40
C VAL A 115 -10.77 10.64 -7.72
N LEU A 116 -10.43 11.55 -6.80
CA LEU A 116 -9.26 12.41 -6.94
C LEU A 116 -8.01 11.58 -6.62
N MET A 117 -7.01 11.58 -7.50
CA MET A 117 -5.79 10.81 -7.32
C MET A 117 -4.55 11.70 -7.33
N VAL A 118 -3.63 11.44 -6.39
CA VAL A 118 -2.35 12.15 -6.24
C VAL A 118 -1.21 11.14 -6.40
N PRO A 119 -0.62 11.01 -7.61
CA PRO A 119 0.53 10.15 -7.83
C PRO A 119 1.74 10.62 -7.02
N TYR A 120 2.48 9.66 -6.40
CA TYR A 120 3.62 9.97 -5.54
C TYR A 120 4.83 9.03 -5.71
N GLY A 121 4.57 7.79 -6.02
CA GLY A 121 5.57 6.75 -6.21
C GLY A 121 5.30 5.95 -7.47
N ALA A 122 6.11 4.94 -7.71
CA ALA A 122 5.86 4.03 -8.81
C ALA A 122 6.43 2.65 -8.52
N SER A 123 5.73 1.65 -9.04
CA SER A 123 6.10 0.25 -8.98
C SER A 123 5.66 -0.50 -10.23
N SER A 124 5.96 -1.78 -10.25
CA SER A 124 5.62 -2.71 -11.32
C SER A 124 5.22 -4.06 -10.75
N MET A 125 4.67 -4.91 -11.61
CA MET A 125 4.33 -6.27 -11.22
C MET A 125 5.46 -7.25 -11.52
N ALA A 126 5.52 -8.30 -10.71
CA ALA A 126 6.33 -9.49 -10.96
C ALA A 126 5.43 -10.67 -11.30
N ILE A 127 5.88 -11.52 -12.21
CA ILE A 127 5.32 -12.85 -12.38
C ILE A 127 6.13 -13.82 -11.54
N VAL A 128 5.44 -14.51 -10.63
CA VAL A 128 6.01 -15.56 -9.80
C VAL A 128 5.42 -16.91 -10.18
N VAL A 129 6.26 -17.94 -10.13
CA VAL A 129 5.88 -19.33 -10.48
C VAL A 129 6.44 -20.29 -9.44
N PRO A 130 5.90 -21.51 -9.30
CA PRO A 130 6.50 -22.53 -8.45
C PRO A 130 7.99 -22.70 -8.74
N LYS A 131 8.82 -22.86 -7.72
CA LYS A 131 10.29 -22.97 -7.84
C LYS A 131 10.75 -24.00 -8.87
N LYS A 132 10.00 -25.10 -9.01
CA LYS A 132 10.29 -26.18 -9.97
C LYS A 132 10.09 -25.80 -11.45
N ASN A 133 9.32 -24.74 -11.72
CA ASN A 133 9.14 -24.23 -13.08
C ASN A 133 10.37 -23.39 -13.45
N THR A 134 11.15 -23.84 -14.43
CA THR A 134 12.40 -23.17 -14.88
C THR A 134 12.25 -22.55 -16.28
N ASP A 135 11.05 -22.60 -16.86
CA ASP A 135 10.81 -22.09 -18.20
C ASP A 135 11.08 -20.57 -18.29
N PRO A 136 11.58 -20.07 -19.41
CA PRO A 136 11.66 -18.64 -19.66
C PRO A 136 10.24 -18.07 -19.81
N ILE A 137 9.91 -17.05 -19.01
CA ILE A 137 8.59 -16.40 -19.01
C ILE A 137 8.81 -14.92 -19.29
N SER A 138 8.21 -14.42 -20.36
CA SER A 138 8.31 -13.02 -20.79
C SER A 138 7.02 -12.22 -20.61
N GLY A 139 5.93 -12.89 -20.22
CA GLY A 139 4.63 -12.25 -20.01
C GLY A 139 3.56 -13.25 -19.59
N PRO A 140 2.35 -12.78 -19.31
CA PRO A 140 1.22 -13.61 -18.89
C PRO A 140 0.74 -14.57 -20.00
N GLU A 141 1.09 -14.34 -21.27
CA GLU A 141 0.72 -15.20 -22.41
C GLU A 141 1.30 -16.62 -22.28
N TYR A 142 2.36 -16.80 -21.49
CA TYR A 142 2.91 -18.10 -21.15
C TYR A 142 1.87 -19.03 -20.50
N PHE A 143 0.89 -18.46 -19.82
CA PHE A 143 -0.16 -19.19 -19.10
C PHE A 143 -1.37 -19.55 -19.99
N SER A 144 -1.22 -19.56 -21.32
CA SER A 144 -2.26 -20.05 -22.24
C SER A 144 -2.74 -21.45 -21.82
N GLY A 145 -4.03 -21.59 -21.49
CA GLY A 145 -4.64 -22.84 -21.02
C GLY A 145 -4.23 -23.30 -19.62
N LYS A 146 -3.56 -22.43 -18.85
CA LYS A 146 -3.06 -22.74 -17.48
C LYS A 146 -3.70 -21.83 -16.46
N PRO A 147 -3.86 -22.29 -15.19
CA PRO A 147 -4.38 -21.45 -14.11
C PRO A 147 -3.37 -20.38 -13.68
N PHE A 148 -3.86 -19.13 -13.56
CA PHE A 148 -3.06 -17.96 -13.21
C PHE A 148 -3.77 -17.12 -12.16
N GLY A 149 -3.06 -16.79 -11.07
CA GLY A 149 -3.60 -16.09 -9.90
C GLY A 149 -3.40 -14.58 -9.95
N VAL A 150 -4.45 -13.82 -9.63
CA VAL A 150 -4.43 -12.35 -9.55
C VAL A 150 -5.32 -11.85 -8.41
N GLU A 151 -5.04 -10.67 -7.86
CA GLU A 151 -5.92 -10.03 -6.89
C GLU A 151 -7.08 -9.32 -7.59
N LEU A 152 -8.28 -9.44 -7.03
CA LEU A 152 -9.50 -8.85 -7.57
C LEU A 152 -9.46 -7.31 -7.52
N GLY A 153 -9.83 -6.67 -8.63
CA GLY A 153 -9.96 -5.21 -8.73
C GLY A 153 -8.66 -4.47 -9.05
N THR A 154 -7.57 -5.20 -9.27
CA THR A 154 -6.25 -4.64 -9.59
C THR A 154 -6.08 -4.37 -11.09
N VAL A 155 -5.00 -3.68 -11.47
CA VAL A 155 -4.62 -3.49 -12.89
C VAL A 155 -4.15 -4.81 -13.49
N ASP A 156 -3.40 -5.61 -12.73
CA ASP A 156 -2.88 -6.91 -13.13
C ASP A 156 -3.98 -7.91 -13.50
N LEU A 157 -5.18 -7.82 -12.91
CA LEU A 157 -6.34 -8.57 -13.39
C LEU A 157 -6.72 -8.14 -14.82
N LYS A 158 -6.72 -6.83 -15.11
CA LYS A 158 -7.00 -6.31 -16.46
C LYS A 158 -5.94 -6.75 -17.47
N ASP A 159 -4.68 -6.75 -17.04
CA ASP A 159 -3.56 -7.20 -17.89
C ASP A 159 -3.65 -8.68 -18.20
N ALA A 160 -3.96 -9.52 -17.21
CA ALA A 160 -4.19 -10.95 -17.43
C ALA A 160 -5.40 -11.20 -18.36
N GLN A 161 -6.48 -10.43 -18.21
CA GLN A 161 -7.65 -10.49 -19.09
C GLN A 161 -7.29 -10.08 -20.53
N ALA A 162 -6.56 -8.98 -20.70
CA ALA A 162 -6.12 -8.50 -22.00
C ALA A 162 -5.22 -9.53 -22.73
N ALA A 163 -4.27 -10.13 -21.99
CA ALA A 163 -3.44 -11.21 -22.53
C ALA A 163 -4.27 -12.45 -22.90
N SER A 164 -5.25 -12.82 -22.08
CA SER A 164 -6.16 -13.93 -22.35
C SER A 164 -7.00 -13.69 -23.63
N GLU A 165 -7.53 -12.47 -23.80
CA GLU A 165 -8.25 -12.09 -25.01
C GLU A 165 -7.36 -12.10 -26.26
N ALA A 166 -6.12 -11.63 -26.14
CA ALA A 166 -5.14 -11.67 -27.23
C ALA A 166 -4.84 -13.11 -27.69
N LEU A 167 -4.71 -14.03 -26.72
CA LEU A 167 -4.53 -15.46 -27.00
C LEU A 167 -5.74 -16.04 -27.73
N GLN A 168 -6.97 -15.75 -27.29
CA GLN A 168 -8.19 -16.21 -27.96
C GLN A 168 -8.30 -15.70 -29.40
N LYS A 169 -7.99 -14.42 -29.63
CA LYS A 169 -7.95 -13.82 -30.98
C LYS A 169 -6.90 -14.51 -31.88
N ALA A 170 -5.83 -15.03 -31.27
CA ALA A 170 -4.79 -15.82 -32.00
C ALA A 170 -5.12 -17.32 -32.13
N GLY A 171 -6.33 -17.75 -31.74
CA GLY A 171 -6.76 -19.15 -31.81
C GLY A 171 -6.10 -20.06 -30.75
N LYS A 172 -5.53 -19.47 -29.69
CA LYS A 172 -4.91 -20.22 -28.60
C LYS A 172 -5.88 -20.33 -27.40
N PRO A 173 -5.71 -21.32 -26.52
CA PRO A 173 -6.48 -21.39 -25.27
C PRO A 173 -6.33 -20.11 -24.44
N PRO A 174 -7.41 -19.61 -23.82
CA PRO A 174 -7.33 -18.48 -22.90
C PRO A 174 -6.53 -18.85 -21.64
N ILE A 175 -6.11 -17.83 -20.90
CA ILE A 175 -5.60 -18.02 -19.53
C ILE A 175 -6.78 -18.39 -18.62
N ASP A 176 -6.62 -19.40 -17.78
CA ASP A 176 -7.57 -19.72 -16.70
C ASP A 176 -7.31 -18.82 -15.50
N ILE A 177 -7.96 -17.65 -15.48
CA ILE A 177 -7.71 -16.59 -14.50
C ILE A 177 -8.48 -16.88 -13.21
N HIS A 178 -7.75 -17.07 -12.13
CA HIS A 178 -8.28 -17.22 -10.76
C HIS A 178 -8.10 -15.92 -9.98
N THR A 179 -9.21 -15.36 -9.49
CA THR A 179 -9.18 -14.12 -8.71
C THR A 179 -9.25 -14.42 -7.21
N PHE A 180 -8.49 -13.65 -6.43
CA PHE A 180 -8.40 -13.75 -4.98
C PHE A 180 -8.61 -12.38 -4.32
N ASP A 181 -9.02 -12.37 -3.06
CA ASP A 181 -9.29 -11.13 -2.32
C ASP A 181 -8.02 -10.37 -1.90
N THR A 182 -6.88 -11.06 -1.83
CA THR A 182 -5.60 -10.49 -1.38
C THR A 182 -4.40 -11.15 -2.06
N TYR A 183 -3.27 -10.45 -2.17
CA TYR A 183 -2.02 -11.06 -2.63
C TYR A 183 -1.51 -12.18 -1.71
N ALA A 184 -1.84 -12.14 -0.42
CA ALA A 184 -1.52 -13.24 0.49
C ALA A 184 -2.22 -14.53 0.07
N THR A 185 -3.52 -14.45 -0.30
CA THR A 185 -4.28 -15.62 -0.78
C THR A 185 -3.82 -16.06 -2.18
N VAL A 186 -3.39 -15.14 -3.04
CA VAL A 186 -2.73 -15.48 -4.33
C VAL A 186 -1.48 -16.34 -4.08
N LEU A 187 -0.60 -15.92 -3.16
CA LEU A 187 0.62 -16.66 -2.83
C LEU A 187 0.33 -18.01 -2.17
N GLN A 188 -0.71 -18.10 -1.34
CA GLN A 188 -1.16 -19.38 -0.77
C GLN A 188 -1.63 -20.34 -1.87
N ALA A 189 -2.41 -19.86 -2.84
CA ALA A 189 -2.87 -20.65 -3.98
C ALA A 189 -1.69 -21.15 -4.84
N LEU A 190 -0.69 -20.29 -5.07
CA LEU A 190 0.54 -20.68 -5.77
C LEU A 190 1.31 -21.76 -5.00
N SER A 191 1.48 -21.59 -3.70
CA SER A 191 2.15 -22.56 -2.81
C SER A 191 1.43 -23.90 -2.77
N ALA A 192 0.09 -23.88 -2.79
CA ALA A 192 -0.76 -25.08 -2.82
C ALA A 192 -0.84 -25.74 -4.21
N GLY A 193 -0.26 -25.14 -5.25
CA GLY A 193 -0.35 -25.64 -6.61
C GLY A 193 -1.73 -25.50 -7.26
N GLN A 194 -2.55 -24.57 -6.78
CA GLN A 194 -3.87 -24.25 -7.36
C GLN A 194 -3.74 -23.37 -8.59
N VAL A 195 -2.64 -22.60 -8.69
CA VAL A 195 -2.28 -21.81 -9.86
C VAL A 195 -0.83 -22.11 -10.28
N ASP A 196 -0.54 -22.03 -11.58
CA ASP A 196 0.77 -22.30 -12.17
C ASP A 196 1.67 -21.05 -12.20
N GLY A 197 1.10 -19.89 -11.96
CA GLY A 197 1.78 -18.62 -11.83
C GLY A 197 0.86 -17.55 -11.27
N ALA A 198 1.43 -16.40 -10.91
CA ALA A 198 0.66 -15.31 -10.37
C ALA A 198 1.34 -13.95 -10.58
N PHE A 199 0.54 -12.88 -10.62
CA PHE A 199 1.04 -11.54 -10.41
C PHE A 199 1.10 -11.20 -8.91
N ILE A 200 2.21 -10.57 -8.51
CA ILE A 200 2.38 -9.88 -7.23
C ILE A 200 3.24 -8.63 -7.45
N GLY A 201 3.26 -7.69 -6.48
CA GLY A 201 4.15 -6.53 -6.54
C GLY A 201 5.63 -6.94 -6.64
N THR A 202 6.43 -6.21 -7.42
CA THR A 202 7.87 -6.50 -7.60
C THR A 202 8.60 -6.43 -6.26
N GLU A 203 8.33 -5.40 -5.44
CA GLU A 203 8.89 -5.24 -4.09
C GLU A 203 8.53 -6.41 -3.17
N GLN A 204 7.27 -6.85 -3.26
CA GLN A 204 6.76 -7.98 -2.49
C GLN A 204 7.49 -9.27 -2.86
N ALA A 205 7.73 -9.52 -4.15
CA ALA A 205 8.45 -10.69 -4.61
C ALA A 205 9.87 -10.74 -4.04
N PHE A 206 10.61 -9.63 -4.09
CA PHE A 206 11.96 -9.53 -3.52
C PHE A 206 11.96 -9.64 -1.99
N TYR A 207 11.02 -8.99 -1.31
CA TYR A 207 10.90 -9.06 0.14
C TYR A 207 10.75 -10.50 0.62
N TYR A 208 9.83 -11.27 0.03
CA TYR A 208 9.60 -12.66 0.43
C TYR A 208 10.80 -13.56 0.10
N ARG A 209 11.47 -13.34 -1.03
CA ARG A 209 12.71 -14.06 -1.37
C ARG A 209 13.81 -13.79 -0.33
N LYS A 210 14.00 -12.53 0.06
CA LYS A 210 14.97 -12.13 1.09
C LYS A 210 14.63 -12.72 2.47
N LYS A 211 13.34 -12.89 2.79
CA LYS A 211 12.87 -13.55 4.01
C LYS A 211 12.96 -15.08 3.96
N GLY A 212 13.53 -15.65 2.91
CA GLY A 212 13.76 -17.09 2.79
C GLY A 212 12.55 -17.90 2.33
N GLN A 213 11.50 -17.24 1.81
CA GLN A 213 10.40 -17.98 1.18
C GLN A 213 10.88 -18.58 -0.15
N ASP A 214 10.94 -19.90 -0.20
CA ASP A 214 11.61 -20.66 -1.25
C ASP A 214 10.67 -21.55 -2.09
N PHE A 215 9.34 -21.39 -1.94
CA PHE A 215 8.37 -22.18 -2.70
C PHE A 215 8.15 -21.65 -4.13
N PHE A 216 8.54 -20.41 -4.41
CA PHE A 216 8.42 -19.77 -5.72
C PHE A 216 9.76 -19.21 -6.23
N ARG A 217 9.85 -18.98 -7.52
CA ARG A 217 10.83 -18.11 -8.15
C ARG A 217 10.18 -16.91 -8.81
N ILE A 218 10.90 -15.83 -8.89
CA ILE A 218 10.54 -14.66 -9.68
C ILE A 218 10.88 -14.98 -11.14
N ALA A 219 9.87 -15.06 -11.99
CA ALA A 219 10.04 -15.39 -13.41
C ALA A 219 10.24 -14.14 -14.27
N LEU A 220 9.58 -13.04 -13.89
CA LEU A 220 9.65 -11.74 -14.55
C LEU A 220 9.49 -10.65 -13.50
N THR A 221 10.18 -9.51 -13.66
CA THR A 221 10.00 -8.27 -12.91
C THR A 221 9.84 -7.11 -13.85
N GLY A 222 9.35 -5.97 -13.33
CA GLY A 222 9.20 -4.76 -14.14
C GLY A 222 8.08 -4.86 -15.18
N TYR A 223 7.10 -5.75 -14.97
CA TYR A 223 5.95 -5.85 -15.86
C TYR A 223 5.02 -4.68 -15.60
N ASP A 224 4.62 -3.99 -16.67
CA ASP A 224 3.67 -2.88 -16.72
C ASP A 224 3.81 -1.85 -15.57
N PRO A 225 4.87 -1.03 -15.56
CA PRO A 225 5.13 -0.09 -14.49
C PRO A 225 4.07 1.04 -14.45
N HIS A 226 3.52 1.27 -13.26
CA HIS A 226 2.51 2.30 -12.99
C HIS A 226 2.93 3.23 -11.86
N ALA A 227 2.41 4.47 -11.90
CA ALA A 227 2.48 5.37 -10.75
C ALA A 227 1.52 4.88 -9.66
N GLU A 228 1.98 4.93 -8.41
CA GLU A 228 1.16 4.76 -7.23
C GLU A 228 0.57 6.08 -6.78
N ALA A 229 -0.66 6.07 -6.29
CA ALA A 229 -1.38 7.27 -5.93
C ALA A 229 -2.19 7.10 -4.64
N LEU A 230 -2.20 8.16 -3.82
CA LEU A 230 -3.25 8.36 -2.83
C LEU A 230 -4.55 8.73 -3.54
N ALA A 231 -5.69 8.30 -3.00
CA ALA A 231 -6.98 8.64 -3.57
C ALA A 231 -7.91 9.29 -2.53
N PHE A 232 -8.70 10.27 -2.99
CA PHE A 232 -9.60 11.09 -2.17
C PHE A 232 -10.96 11.28 -2.85
N LYS A 233 -12.00 11.53 -2.03
CA LYS A 233 -13.30 12.01 -2.51
C LYS A 233 -13.40 13.53 -2.39
N ASP A 234 -12.90 14.08 -1.30
CA ASP A 234 -13.05 15.50 -0.95
C ASP A 234 -11.90 16.34 -1.52
N PRO A 235 -12.17 17.38 -2.33
CA PRO A 235 -11.13 18.23 -2.92
C PRO A 235 -10.32 19.01 -1.87
N ALA A 236 -10.96 19.51 -0.80
CA ALA A 236 -10.26 20.29 0.21
C ALA A 236 -9.28 19.40 0.99
N LEU A 237 -9.64 18.14 1.26
CA LEU A 237 -8.72 17.18 1.85
C LEU A 237 -7.57 16.82 0.90
N ALA A 238 -7.87 16.58 -0.37
CA ALA A 238 -6.85 16.29 -1.38
C ALA A 238 -5.82 17.44 -1.48
N ASP A 239 -6.30 18.68 -1.58
CA ASP A 239 -5.44 19.88 -1.66
C ASP A 239 -4.61 20.04 -0.38
N ALA A 240 -5.18 19.79 0.79
CA ALA A 240 -4.47 19.83 2.07
C ALA A 240 -3.35 18.79 2.13
N VAL A 241 -3.62 17.56 1.72
CA VAL A 241 -2.62 16.49 1.65
C VAL A 241 -1.54 16.81 0.62
N VAL A 242 -1.91 17.31 -0.56
CA VAL A 242 -0.95 17.74 -1.60
C VAL A 242 0.00 18.81 -1.05
N ALA A 243 -0.51 19.81 -0.33
CA ALA A 243 0.34 20.85 0.29
C ALA A 243 1.35 20.23 1.27
N VAL A 244 0.89 19.33 2.14
CA VAL A 244 1.74 18.60 3.10
C VAL A 244 2.78 17.73 2.38
N MET A 245 2.40 16.98 1.34
CA MET A 245 3.32 16.15 0.58
C MET A 245 4.41 16.99 -0.10
N ASN A 246 4.06 18.15 -0.64
CA ASN A 246 5.04 19.07 -1.24
C ASN A 246 5.98 19.68 -0.20
N GLU A 247 5.51 20.00 1.01
CA GLU A 247 6.39 20.38 2.13
C GLU A 247 7.34 19.24 2.50
N MET A 248 6.83 18.00 2.62
CA MET A 248 7.64 16.80 2.93
C MET A 248 8.70 16.53 1.86
N HIS A 249 8.39 16.79 0.61
CA HIS A 249 9.35 16.69 -0.49
C HIS A 249 10.43 17.77 -0.38
N ALA A 250 10.04 19.01 -0.14
CA ALA A 250 10.97 20.15 -0.03
C ALA A 250 11.94 20.05 1.15
N ASP A 251 11.53 19.47 2.28
CA ASP A 251 12.36 19.31 3.48
C ASP A 251 13.06 17.94 3.59
N GLY A 252 12.91 17.09 2.58
CA GLY A 252 13.55 15.77 2.48
C GLY A 252 12.94 14.70 3.39
N ALA A 253 11.76 14.94 3.98
CA ALA A 253 11.06 13.91 4.77
C ALA A 253 10.57 12.75 3.90
N PHE A 254 10.18 13.04 2.66
CA PHE A 254 9.80 12.03 1.67
C PHE A 254 10.93 11.03 1.44
N ASP A 255 12.14 11.52 1.15
CA ASP A 255 13.33 10.67 0.93
C ASP A 255 13.65 9.80 2.14
N LYS A 256 13.50 10.35 3.36
CA LYS A 256 13.73 9.60 4.60
C LYS A 256 12.75 8.44 4.77
N ILE A 257 11.49 8.60 4.34
CA ILE A 257 10.46 7.56 4.41
C ILE A 257 10.71 6.50 3.33
N PHE A 258 11.00 6.89 2.10
CA PHE A 258 11.05 5.98 0.95
C PHE A 258 12.38 5.23 0.82
N LYS A 259 13.51 5.89 1.17
CA LYS A 259 14.86 5.32 1.02
C LYS A 259 15.06 3.95 1.70
N PRO A 260 14.55 3.70 2.94
CA PRO A 260 14.70 2.39 3.57
C PRO A 260 14.05 1.24 2.80
N TYR A 261 13.03 1.55 2.01
CA TYR A 261 12.28 0.57 1.21
C TYR A 261 12.86 0.39 -0.20
N GLY A 262 13.78 1.27 -0.63
CA GLY A 262 14.28 1.27 -2.01
C GLY A 262 13.20 1.53 -3.05
N HIS A 263 12.12 2.18 -2.64
CA HIS A 263 10.94 2.42 -3.48
C HIS A 263 11.13 3.65 -4.36
N CYS A 264 10.61 3.60 -5.58
CA CYS A 264 10.69 4.70 -6.53
C CYS A 264 9.76 5.86 -6.15
N VAL A 265 10.32 7.05 -6.01
CA VAL A 265 9.58 8.29 -5.75
C VAL A 265 9.44 9.08 -7.03
N LEU A 266 8.24 9.54 -7.34
CA LEU A 266 8.02 10.45 -8.47
C LEU A 266 8.54 11.86 -8.12
N PRO A 267 9.08 12.60 -9.09
CA PRO A 267 9.51 13.96 -8.84
C PRO A 267 8.32 14.85 -8.51
N GLY A 268 8.47 15.70 -7.48
CA GLY A 268 7.49 16.74 -7.17
C GLY A 268 7.48 17.89 -8.23
N PRO A 269 6.61 18.88 -8.12
CA PRO A 269 5.58 18.98 -7.09
C PRO A 269 4.41 18.00 -7.33
N TYR A 270 3.87 17.45 -6.25
CA TYR A 270 2.69 16.58 -6.29
C TYR A 270 1.42 17.42 -6.53
N LYS A 271 0.43 16.80 -7.17
CA LYS A 271 -0.86 17.43 -7.46
C LYS A 271 -1.93 16.38 -7.71
N VAL A 272 -3.19 16.76 -7.54
CA VAL A 272 -4.32 16.00 -8.07
C VAL A 272 -4.15 15.88 -9.59
N THR A 273 -4.20 14.68 -10.10
CA THR A 273 -3.94 14.37 -11.50
C THR A 273 -5.16 13.73 -12.15
N THR A 274 -5.44 14.13 -13.38
CA THR A 274 -6.52 13.60 -14.23
C THR A 274 -5.95 13.29 -15.62
N GLY A 275 -6.56 12.31 -16.30
CA GLY A 275 -6.11 11.90 -17.64
C GLY A 275 -4.83 11.05 -17.63
N PRO A 276 -4.31 10.71 -18.80
CA PRO A 276 -3.10 9.90 -18.91
C PRO A 276 -1.86 10.59 -18.33
N ILE A 277 -1.00 9.82 -17.67
CA ILE A 277 0.33 10.26 -17.22
C ILE A 277 1.38 9.41 -17.92
N PRO A 278 2.61 9.92 -18.11
CA PRO A 278 3.71 9.11 -18.64
C PRO A 278 3.98 7.89 -17.76
N THR A 279 4.43 6.80 -18.39
CA THR A 279 4.97 5.66 -17.64
C THR A 279 6.13 6.14 -16.77
N PRO A 280 6.15 5.81 -15.48
CA PRO A 280 7.23 6.23 -14.60
C PRO A 280 8.58 5.67 -15.04
N ASP A 281 9.59 6.53 -15.09
CA ASP A 281 10.98 6.12 -15.29
C ASP A 281 11.62 5.83 -13.94
N CYS A 282 11.48 4.59 -13.50
CA CYS A 282 12.06 4.11 -12.25
C CYS A 282 13.21 3.14 -12.55
N PRO A 283 14.34 3.26 -11.84
CA PRO A 283 15.39 2.27 -11.96
C PRO A 283 14.85 0.88 -11.60
N PRO A 284 15.27 -0.18 -12.31
CA PRO A 284 14.88 -1.53 -11.97
C PRO A 284 15.25 -1.80 -10.52
N GLN A 285 14.29 -2.31 -9.74
CA GLN A 285 14.55 -2.71 -8.37
C GLN A 285 15.51 -3.89 -8.40
N THR A 286 16.66 -3.71 -7.77
CA THR A 286 17.68 -4.75 -7.62
C THR A 286 17.53 -5.45 -6.27
N GLN A 287 17.86 -6.75 -6.26
CA GLN A 287 17.83 -7.65 -5.09
C GLN A 287 18.58 -7.09 -3.88
#